data_c6b8239c718c63a60d497f0fef57170d
#
_entry.id   c6b8239c718c63a60d497f0fef57170d
#
_cell.length_a   1.000
_cell.length_b   1.000
_cell.length_c   1.000
_cell.angle_alpha   90.00
_cell.angle_beta   90.00
_cell.angle_gamma   90.00
#
_symmetry.space_group_name_H-M   'P 1'
#
loop_
_entity.id
_entity.type
_entity.pdbx_description
1 polymer ?
#
loop_
_entity_poly.entity_id
_entity_poly.type
_entity_poly.pdbx_seq_one_letter_code
_entity_poly.pdbx_strand_id
1 'polypeptide(L)'
;MVTEEAVSAFLATYSSEVRDLAWRVRAAVLTVLPQAVEQVDVPSKLIGYSFGQKMADVVCVIMPLKTAVNLGFARGTDLPDPAKLLEGTGKRARHVKIKTTADLENPALRALLEAAGAAMP
;
A
#
# COMPACT_ATOMS: atom_id res chain seq x y z
N MET A 1 -1.89 16.96 13.79
CA MET A 1 -2.87 15.89 13.67
C MET A 1 -2.15 14.55 13.53
N VAL A 2 -2.63 13.57 14.25
CA VAL A 2 -2.06 12.23 14.18
C VAL A 2 -2.61 11.53 12.94
N THR A 3 -1.74 10.93 12.13
CA THR A 3 -2.17 10.25 10.90
C THR A 3 -3.12 9.08 11.18
N GLU A 4 -2.98 8.44 12.34
CA GLU A 4 -3.88 7.36 12.73
C GLU A 4 -5.34 7.80 12.81
N GLU A 5 -5.60 9.03 13.29
CA GLU A 5 -6.95 9.57 13.33
C GLU A 5 -7.51 9.76 11.93
N ALA A 6 -6.68 10.26 11.01
CA ALA A 6 -7.07 10.45 9.61
C ALA A 6 -7.35 9.12 8.93
N VAL A 7 -6.53 8.10 9.19
CA VAL A 7 -6.73 6.75 8.66
C VAL A 7 -8.04 6.16 9.19
N SER A 8 -8.29 6.28 10.48
CA SER A 8 -9.52 5.78 11.10
C SER A 8 -10.76 6.43 10.49
N ALA A 9 -10.74 7.75 10.32
CA ALA A 9 -11.85 8.48 9.72
C ALA A 9 -12.07 8.06 8.26
N PHE A 10 -10.99 7.89 7.51
CA PHE A 10 -11.06 7.45 6.11
C PHE A 10 -11.66 6.05 5.99
N LEU A 11 -11.30 5.15 6.88
CA LEU A 11 -11.75 3.76 6.82
C LEU A 11 -13.14 3.54 7.41
N ALA A 12 -13.73 4.55 8.05
CA ALA A 12 -14.98 4.40 8.80
C ALA A 12 -16.16 3.91 7.93
N THR A 13 -16.15 4.21 6.63
CA THR A 13 -17.24 3.84 5.72
C THR A 13 -17.06 2.45 5.09
N TYR A 14 -15.92 1.82 5.29
CA TYR A 14 -15.66 0.48 4.75
C TYR A 14 -16.16 -0.59 5.72
N SER A 15 -16.31 -1.82 5.22
CA SER A 15 -16.76 -2.94 6.06
C SER A 15 -15.71 -3.21 7.17
N SER A 16 -16.16 -3.88 8.24
CA SER A 16 -15.26 -4.21 9.34
C SER A 16 -14.09 -5.09 8.89
N GLU A 17 -14.36 -6.01 7.96
CA GLU A 17 -13.32 -6.89 7.42
C GLU A 17 -12.27 -6.09 6.64
N VAL A 18 -12.72 -5.17 5.79
CA VAL A 18 -11.81 -4.33 5.00
C VAL A 18 -11.04 -3.37 5.90
N ARG A 19 -11.71 -2.79 6.90
CA ARG A 19 -11.03 -1.92 7.87
C ARG A 19 -9.91 -2.65 8.60
N ASP A 20 -10.21 -3.84 9.12
CA ASP A 20 -9.21 -4.63 9.83
C ASP A 20 -8.03 -4.98 8.92
N LEU A 21 -8.34 -5.41 7.71
CA LEU A 21 -7.31 -5.77 6.73
C LEU A 21 -6.45 -4.56 6.36
N ALA A 22 -7.07 -3.39 6.16
CA ALA A 22 -6.34 -2.16 5.83
C ALA A 22 -5.39 -1.74 6.94
N TRP A 23 -5.81 -1.87 8.22
CA TRP A 23 -4.92 -1.58 9.35
C TRP A 23 -3.73 -2.53 9.37
N ARG A 24 -3.94 -3.80 9.03
CA ARG A 24 -2.86 -4.78 8.97
C ARG A 24 -1.90 -4.52 7.81
N VAL A 25 -2.43 -4.11 6.66
CA VAL A 25 -1.59 -3.72 5.51
C VAL A 25 -0.76 -2.48 5.88
N ARG A 26 -1.38 -1.51 6.56
CA ARG A 26 -0.67 -0.33 7.03
C ARG A 26 0.50 -0.70 7.94
N ALA A 27 0.25 -1.60 8.89
CA ALA A 27 1.29 -2.04 9.81
C ALA A 27 2.46 -2.69 9.06
N ALA A 28 2.16 -3.52 8.06
CA ALA A 28 3.19 -4.16 7.24
C ALA A 28 4.01 -3.13 6.46
N VAL A 29 3.34 -2.14 5.85
CA VAL A 29 4.02 -1.08 5.11
C VAL A 29 4.96 -0.30 6.02
N LEU A 30 4.48 0.15 7.18
CA LEU A 30 5.28 0.97 8.08
C LEU A 30 6.40 0.19 8.77
N THR A 31 6.25 -1.13 8.89
CA THR A 31 7.33 -1.99 9.40
C THR A 31 8.50 -2.01 8.42
N VAL A 32 8.21 -2.09 7.12
CA VAL A 32 9.24 -2.15 6.09
C VAL A 32 9.75 -0.75 5.72
N LEU A 33 8.86 0.24 5.75
CA LEU A 33 9.16 1.61 5.34
C LEU A 33 8.89 2.59 6.50
N PRO A 34 9.63 2.49 7.62
CA PRO A 34 9.33 3.30 8.80
C PRO A 34 9.56 4.79 8.58
N GLN A 35 10.38 5.16 7.60
CA GLN A 35 10.66 6.57 7.29
C GLN A 35 9.65 7.20 6.33
N ALA A 36 8.71 6.41 5.80
CA ALA A 36 7.74 6.92 4.84
C ALA A 36 6.77 7.90 5.49
N VAL A 37 6.43 8.96 4.76
CA VAL A 37 5.39 9.91 5.17
C VAL A 37 4.05 9.36 4.71
N GLU A 38 3.14 9.19 5.66
CA GLU A 38 1.80 8.69 5.42
C GLU A 38 0.85 9.86 5.17
N GLN A 39 0.07 9.79 4.11
CA GLN A 39 -0.89 10.82 3.78
C GLN A 39 -2.20 10.21 3.28
N VAL A 40 -3.29 10.55 3.95
CA VAL A 40 -4.64 10.11 3.52
C VAL A 40 -5.15 11.05 2.46
N ASP A 41 -5.56 10.49 1.33
CA ASP A 41 -6.13 11.23 0.20
C ASP A 41 -7.57 10.75 0.02
N VAL A 42 -8.50 11.45 0.64
CA VAL A 42 -9.92 11.04 0.65
C VAL A 42 -10.53 11.10 -0.76
N PRO A 43 -10.33 12.16 -1.55
CA PRO A 43 -10.89 12.19 -2.91
C PRO A 43 -10.42 11.04 -3.79
N SER A 44 -9.15 10.65 -3.65
CA SER A 44 -8.58 9.53 -4.42
C SER A 44 -8.85 8.18 -3.79
N LYS A 45 -9.40 8.15 -2.58
CA LYS A 45 -9.73 6.93 -1.83
C LYS A 45 -8.51 6.05 -1.58
N LEU A 46 -7.42 6.67 -1.16
CA LEU A 46 -6.18 5.96 -0.88
C LEU A 46 -5.40 6.58 0.28
N ILE A 47 -4.45 5.80 0.80
CA ILE A 47 -3.46 6.27 1.76
C ILE A 47 -2.11 6.12 1.06
N GLY A 48 -1.40 7.23 0.90
CA GLY A 48 -0.09 7.23 0.24
C GLY A 48 1.07 7.15 1.22
N TYR A 49 2.14 6.53 0.77
CA TYR A 49 3.40 6.41 1.52
C TYR A 49 4.52 6.90 0.62
N SER A 50 5.20 7.96 1.05
CA SER A 50 6.20 8.61 0.20
C SER A 50 7.47 8.95 1.00
N PHE A 51 8.57 9.12 0.27
CA PHE A 51 9.84 9.55 0.85
C PHE A 51 10.07 11.06 0.68
N GLY A 52 9.10 11.78 0.15
CA GLY A 52 9.17 13.21 -0.07
C GLY A 52 7.80 13.77 -0.44
N GLN A 53 7.76 14.99 -0.97
CA GLN A 53 6.51 15.70 -1.23
C GLN A 53 6.05 15.65 -2.68
N LYS A 54 6.88 15.12 -3.58
CA LYS A 54 6.56 15.05 -5.00
C LYS A 54 5.86 13.74 -5.35
N MET A 55 5.09 13.74 -6.43
CA MET A 55 4.48 12.50 -6.94
C MET A 55 5.51 11.42 -7.19
N ALA A 56 6.70 11.80 -7.69
CA ALA A 56 7.77 10.85 -7.95
C ALA A 56 8.33 10.20 -6.68
N ASP A 57 8.06 10.77 -5.51
CA ASP A 57 8.53 10.26 -4.22
C ASP A 57 7.61 9.22 -3.60
N VAL A 58 6.45 8.96 -4.23
CA VAL A 58 5.50 7.96 -3.73
C VAL A 58 6.05 6.56 -3.95
N VAL A 59 6.12 5.79 -2.88
CA VAL A 59 6.59 4.40 -2.91
C VAL A 59 5.42 3.47 -3.18
N CYS A 60 4.37 3.57 -2.37
CA CYS A 60 3.20 2.72 -2.49
C CYS A 60 1.96 3.41 -1.93
N VAL A 61 0.81 2.83 -2.22
CA VAL A 61 -0.48 3.33 -1.73
C VAL A 61 -1.34 2.16 -1.26
N ILE A 62 -2.21 2.43 -0.28
CA ILE A 62 -3.22 1.48 0.16
C ILE A 62 -4.56 1.96 -0.38
N MET A 63 -5.24 1.12 -1.15
CA MET A 63 -6.55 1.42 -1.71
C MET A 63 -7.55 0.39 -1.21
N PRO A 64 -8.36 0.74 -0.18
CA PRO A 64 -9.41 -0.19 0.27
C PRO A 64 -10.49 -0.32 -0.80
N LEU A 65 -10.98 -1.55 -0.97
CA LEU A 65 -12.06 -1.86 -1.89
C LEU A 65 -13.26 -2.37 -1.09
N LYS A 66 -14.30 -2.81 -1.79
CA LYS A 66 -15.50 -3.31 -1.14
C LYS A 66 -15.23 -4.58 -0.32
N THR A 67 -14.41 -5.50 -0.85
CA THR A 67 -14.14 -6.80 -0.22
C THR A 67 -12.66 -7.16 -0.15
N ALA A 68 -11.77 -6.21 -0.43
CA ALA A 68 -10.33 -6.46 -0.46
C ALA A 68 -9.57 -5.15 -0.25
N VAL A 69 -8.25 -5.24 -0.18
CA VAL A 69 -7.38 -4.07 -0.13
C VAL A 69 -6.33 -4.23 -1.22
N ASN A 70 -6.18 -3.21 -2.07
CA ASN A 70 -5.08 -3.17 -3.02
C ASN A 70 -3.90 -2.44 -2.40
N LEU A 71 -2.73 -3.06 -2.49
CA LEU A 71 -1.46 -2.39 -2.19
C LEU A 71 -0.81 -2.06 -3.53
N GLY A 72 -0.82 -0.77 -3.88
CA GLY A 72 -0.32 -0.31 -5.17
C GLY A 72 1.12 0.19 -5.07
N PHE A 73 1.90 -0.07 -6.12
CA PHE A 73 3.29 0.36 -6.24
C PHE A 73 3.40 1.29 -7.44
N ALA A 74 3.85 2.52 -7.20
CA ALA A 74 3.93 3.54 -8.25
C ALA A 74 4.88 3.10 -9.39
N ARG A 75 5.92 2.35 -9.06
CA ARG A 75 6.91 1.85 -10.03
C ARG A 75 6.86 0.33 -10.13
N GLY A 76 5.65 -0.23 -10.11
CA GLY A 76 5.45 -1.68 -10.02
C GLY A 76 6.14 -2.46 -11.14
N THR A 77 6.17 -1.91 -12.37
CA THR A 77 6.81 -2.59 -13.50
C THR A 77 8.32 -2.73 -13.36
N ASP A 78 8.94 -1.95 -12.48
CA ASP A 78 10.38 -2.01 -12.25
C ASP A 78 10.76 -2.99 -11.14
N LEU A 79 9.76 -3.58 -10.45
CA LEU A 79 10.03 -4.44 -9.32
C LEU A 79 10.19 -5.89 -9.73
N PRO A 80 11.13 -6.63 -9.10
CA PRO A 80 11.20 -8.08 -9.31
C PRO A 80 9.95 -8.73 -8.70
N ASP A 81 9.31 -9.58 -9.46
CA ASP A 81 8.07 -10.24 -9.03
C ASP A 81 8.09 -11.72 -9.40
N PRO A 82 9.03 -12.50 -8.81
CA PRO A 82 9.14 -13.91 -9.15
C PRO A 82 7.91 -14.72 -8.76
N ALA A 83 7.18 -14.29 -7.73
CA ALA A 83 5.95 -14.97 -7.31
C ALA A 83 4.72 -14.53 -8.10
N LYS A 84 4.86 -13.57 -8.99
CA LYS A 84 3.78 -13.05 -9.85
C LYS A 84 2.58 -12.55 -9.06
N LEU A 85 2.84 -11.77 -8.02
CA LEU A 85 1.81 -11.16 -7.19
C LEU A 85 1.23 -9.89 -7.80
N LEU A 86 2.00 -9.20 -8.64
CA LEU A 86 1.62 -7.90 -9.18
C LEU A 86 0.61 -8.04 -10.32
N GLU A 87 -0.44 -7.23 -10.26
CA GLU A 87 -1.51 -7.17 -11.25
C GLU A 87 -1.62 -5.75 -11.79
N GLY A 88 -2.25 -5.60 -12.94
CA GLY A 88 -2.54 -4.30 -13.52
C GLY A 88 -1.99 -4.16 -14.93
N THR A 89 -2.42 -3.09 -15.61
CA THR A 89 -2.10 -2.84 -17.02
C THR A 89 -1.51 -1.44 -17.27
N GLY A 90 -1.33 -0.65 -16.21
CA GLY A 90 -0.73 0.68 -16.35
C GLY A 90 0.71 0.63 -16.84
N LYS A 91 1.21 1.76 -17.30
CA LYS A 91 2.58 1.82 -17.83
C LYS A 91 3.64 1.52 -16.78
N ARG A 92 3.40 1.93 -15.53
CA ARG A 92 4.35 1.76 -14.43
C ARG A 92 3.71 1.19 -13.18
N ALA A 93 2.51 1.64 -12.85
CA ALA A 93 1.84 1.24 -11.61
C ALA A 93 1.35 -0.22 -11.69
N ARG A 94 1.54 -0.94 -10.59
CA ARG A 94 1.01 -2.29 -10.40
C ARG A 94 0.53 -2.41 -8.97
N HIS A 95 -0.29 -3.41 -8.70
CA HIS A 95 -0.81 -3.62 -7.35
C HIS A 95 -0.88 -5.10 -7.00
N VAL A 96 -0.88 -5.37 -5.70
CA VAL A 96 -1.16 -6.69 -5.14
C VAL A 96 -2.53 -6.60 -4.50
N LYS A 97 -3.44 -7.50 -4.86
CA LYS A 97 -4.76 -7.58 -4.23
C LYS A 97 -4.66 -8.45 -2.98
N ILE A 98 -4.97 -7.86 -1.83
CA ILE A 98 -4.91 -8.54 -0.55
C ILE A 98 -6.34 -8.81 -0.10
N LYS A 99 -6.69 -10.09 0.02
CA LYS A 99 -8.03 -10.53 0.38
C LYS A 99 -8.12 -11.05 1.81
N THR A 100 -7.01 -11.58 2.33
CA THR A 100 -6.96 -12.22 3.64
C THR A 100 -5.67 -11.86 4.35
N THR A 101 -5.63 -12.12 5.67
CA THR A 101 -4.41 -11.93 6.44
C THR A 101 -3.29 -12.86 5.99
N ALA A 102 -3.64 -14.03 5.44
CA ALA A 102 -2.64 -14.96 4.90
C ALA A 102 -1.86 -14.35 3.73
N ASP A 103 -2.52 -13.51 2.92
CA ASP A 103 -1.84 -12.81 1.83
C ASP A 103 -0.73 -11.89 2.35
N LEU A 104 -0.93 -11.30 3.55
CA LEU A 104 0.06 -10.44 4.18
C LEU A 104 1.26 -11.21 4.72
N GLU A 105 1.07 -12.47 5.05
CA GLU A 105 2.12 -13.31 5.60
C GLU A 105 3.05 -13.87 4.53
N ASN A 106 2.69 -13.70 3.26
CA ASN A 106 3.51 -14.16 2.15
C ASN A 106 4.82 -13.38 2.10
N PRO A 107 5.98 -14.04 2.25
CA PRO A 107 7.26 -13.34 2.24
C PRO A 107 7.56 -12.62 0.92
N ALA A 108 6.92 -13.03 -0.18
CA ALA A 108 7.06 -12.36 -1.46
C ALA A 108 6.48 -10.95 -1.43
N LEU A 109 5.43 -10.71 -0.62
CA LEU A 109 4.87 -9.36 -0.47
C LEU A 109 5.85 -8.45 0.26
N ARG A 110 6.46 -8.93 1.33
CA ARG A 110 7.47 -8.17 2.05
C ARG A 110 8.66 -7.84 1.14
N ALA A 111 9.07 -8.81 0.32
CA ALA A 111 10.17 -8.59 -0.63
C ALA A 111 9.82 -7.48 -1.63
N LEU A 112 8.57 -7.40 -2.10
CA LEU A 112 8.13 -6.32 -2.98
C LEU A 112 8.19 -4.97 -2.28
N LEU A 113 7.77 -4.88 -1.03
CA LEU A 113 7.84 -3.64 -0.26
C LEU A 113 9.29 -3.20 -0.06
N GLU A 114 10.17 -4.13 0.27
CA GLU A 114 11.60 -3.84 0.43
C GLU A 114 12.21 -3.36 -0.89
N ALA A 115 11.89 -4.03 -1.98
CA ALA A 115 12.38 -3.65 -3.31
C ALA A 115 11.84 -2.28 -3.73
N ALA A 116 10.58 -1.98 -3.42
CA ALA A 116 9.98 -0.70 -3.75
C ALA A 116 10.66 0.44 -3.03
N GLY A 117 10.97 0.27 -1.73
CA GLY A 117 11.70 1.28 -0.97
C GLY A 117 13.13 1.47 -1.49
N ALA A 118 13.81 0.36 -1.82
CA ALA A 118 15.19 0.40 -2.32
C ALA A 118 15.29 1.01 -3.72
N ALA A 119 14.22 0.95 -4.53
CA ALA A 119 14.21 1.50 -5.88
C ALA A 119 14.04 3.03 -5.89
N MET A 120 13.70 3.63 -4.77
CA MET A 120 13.54 5.09 -4.69
C MET A 120 14.90 5.79 -4.67
N PRO A 121 15.04 6.91 -5.41
CA PRO A 121 16.28 7.66 -5.43
C PRO A 121 16.61 8.31 -4.10
#